data_5fcc8bf5843ea525d01ce18b6f0ac74f
#
_entry.id   5fcc8bf5843ea525d01ce18b6f0ac74f
#
_cell.length_a   1.000
_cell.length_b   1.000
_cell.length_c   1.000
_cell.angle_alpha   90.00
_cell.angle_beta   90.00
_cell.angle_gamma   90.00
#
_symmetry.space_group_name_H-M   'P 1'
#
loop_
_entity.id
_entity.type
_entity.pdbx_description
1 polymer ?
#
loop_
_entity_poly.entity_id
_entity_poly.type
_entity_poly.pdbx_seq_one_letter_code
_entity_poly.pdbx_strand_id
1 'polypeptide(L)'
;MISRTNTFQHIESYFSRRFLELADGNVVAYREVQPEKSNRVCVIIHGLTGTSYSMLLLADAYRKKGFQTIVVDLPGHGGSTPIPVEDMSSLARWLHVVLQEICPNHRLALLLGDSFGASVVLAYAQRYALLPTTSIILAAPIPLIHPVLSIADRFFSRVPDTIARQIYYTNHFLLSVRIRFLLAQWRRPDYRYYVAECIAIEGAQANHRYAEMVLMPANMRSNPFLSPLSEQLASQTVIMYGDTDRVAGLRAARYLRKWGNSAHIVQVPQCGHLIHIEGISDIIDASVSKQNH
;
A
#
# COMPACT_ATOMS: atom_id res chain seq x y z
N MET A 1 2.05 -0.85 32.90
CA MET A 1 1.45 -0.23 31.68
C MET A 1 2.60 0.27 30.82
N ILE A 2 2.94 -0.44 29.76
CA ILE A 2 3.89 0.07 28.77
C ILE A 2 3.15 1.24 28.06
N SER A 3 3.74 2.42 28.08
CA SER A 3 3.17 3.61 27.45
C SER A 3 2.93 3.29 25.96
N ARG A 4 1.76 3.63 25.41
CA ARG A 4 1.37 3.31 24.01
C ARG A 4 2.31 3.92 22.98
N THR A 5 2.97 5.03 23.29
CA THR A 5 4.08 5.63 22.54
C THR A 5 5.26 4.68 22.38
N ASN A 6 5.55 3.81 23.34
CA ASN A 6 6.66 2.87 23.27
C ASN A 6 6.44 1.74 22.26
N THR A 7 5.19 1.38 21.92
CA THR A 7 4.93 0.23 21.03
C THR A 7 5.34 0.53 19.60
N PHE A 8 5.07 1.73 19.06
CA PHE A 8 5.42 2.08 17.68
C PHE A 8 6.90 2.38 17.53
N GLN A 9 7.48 3.12 18.45
CA GLN A 9 8.93 3.33 18.47
C GLN A 9 9.68 2.00 18.59
N HIS A 10 9.14 1.06 19.35
CA HIS A 10 9.68 -0.28 19.45
C HIS A 10 9.54 -1.05 18.13
N ILE A 11 8.40 -1.00 17.44
CA ILE A 11 8.24 -1.62 16.12
C ILE A 11 9.17 -0.98 15.11
N GLU A 12 9.23 0.35 15.05
CA GLU A 12 10.11 1.08 14.15
C GLU A 12 11.59 0.70 14.36
N SER A 13 12.01 0.45 15.60
CA SER A 13 13.40 0.07 15.91
C SER A 13 13.85 -1.25 15.30
N TYR A 14 12.91 -2.14 14.92
CA TYR A 14 13.23 -3.35 14.18
C TYR A 14 13.52 -3.12 12.70
N PHE A 15 13.06 -2.00 12.14
CA PHE A 15 13.12 -1.74 10.70
C PHE A 15 14.22 -0.72 10.38
N SER A 16 15.30 -1.20 9.80
CA SER A 16 16.36 -0.31 9.29
C SER A 16 15.85 0.45 8.06
N ARG A 17 15.98 1.78 8.07
CA ARG A 17 15.75 2.58 6.88
C ARG A 17 16.97 2.45 5.97
N ARG A 18 16.71 2.17 4.69
CA ARG A 18 17.69 1.96 3.65
C ARG A 18 17.43 2.88 2.47
N PHE A 19 18.46 3.13 1.71
CA PHE A 19 18.42 3.88 0.47
C PHE A 19 19.16 3.11 -0.60
N LEU A 20 18.49 2.90 -1.75
CA LEU A 20 19.03 2.28 -2.94
C LEU A 20 19.18 3.34 -4.01
N GLU A 21 20.38 3.57 -4.51
CA GLU A 21 20.61 4.39 -5.69
C GLU A 21 20.51 3.50 -6.95
N LEU A 22 19.60 3.85 -7.84
CA LEU A 22 19.41 3.18 -9.12
C LEU A 22 20.41 3.67 -10.15
N ALA A 23 20.61 2.92 -11.22
CA ALA A 23 21.57 3.24 -12.29
C ALA A 23 21.32 4.60 -12.97
N ASP A 24 20.10 5.13 -12.90
CA ASP A 24 19.72 6.44 -13.43
C ASP A 24 19.91 7.60 -12.42
N GLY A 25 20.51 7.32 -11.24
CA GLY A 25 20.74 8.27 -10.17
C GLY A 25 19.51 8.54 -9.29
N ASN A 26 18.37 7.91 -9.53
CA ASN A 26 17.22 8.01 -8.68
C ASN A 26 17.42 7.20 -7.39
N VAL A 27 16.94 7.73 -6.26
CA VAL A 27 17.02 7.07 -4.96
C VAL A 27 15.67 6.44 -4.62
N VAL A 28 15.70 5.20 -4.14
CA VAL A 28 14.55 4.50 -3.57
C VAL A 28 14.79 4.29 -2.09
N ALA A 29 13.92 4.86 -1.27
CA ALA A 29 13.92 4.60 0.16
C ALA A 29 13.04 3.39 0.48
N TYR A 30 13.46 2.59 1.44
CA TYR A 30 12.67 1.46 1.95
C TYR A 30 13.03 1.18 3.40
N ARG A 31 12.16 0.44 4.07
CA ARG A 31 12.41 -0.08 5.41
C ARG A 31 12.52 -1.59 5.34
N GLU A 32 13.46 -2.15 6.07
CA GLU A 32 13.77 -3.57 6.04
C GLU A 32 13.97 -4.13 7.43
N VAL A 33 13.45 -5.33 7.66
CA VAL A 33 13.83 -6.18 8.77
C VAL A 33 14.16 -7.58 8.24
N GLN A 34 15.32 -8.08 8.61
CA GLN A 34 15.76 -9.41 8.26
C GLN A 34 15.80 -10.27 9.52
N PRO A 35 14.95 -11.31 9.63
CA PRO A 35 15.07 -12.29 10.69
C PRO A 35 16.31 -13.17 10.48
N GLU A 36 16.88 -13.70 11.55
CA GLU A 36 18.15 -14.46 11.54
C GLU A 36 18.16 -15.66 10.57
N LYS A 37 17.00 -16.23 10.24
CA LYS A 37 16.88 -17.43 9.38
C LYS A 37 15.63 -17.34 8.51
N SER A 38 15.59 -16.47 7.53
CA SER A 38 14.47 -16.46 6.57
C SER A 38 14.94 -16.58 5.13
N ASN A 39 14.31 -17.52 4.41
CA ASN A 39 14.44 -17.62 2.95
C ASN A 39 13.23 -17.03 2.22
N ARG A 40 12.24 -16.46 2.94
CA ARG A 40 11.01 -15.91 2.38
C ARG A 40 11.00 -14.41 2.51
N VAL A 41 10.88 -13.73 1.40
CA VAL A 41 10.80 -12.26 1.35
C VAL A 41 9.35 -11.83 1.14
N CYS A 42 8.89 -10.89 1.97
CA CYS A 42 7.64 -10.15 1.79
C CYS A 42 7.97 -8.72 1.40
N VAL A 43 7.49 -8.27 0.25
CA VAL A 43 7.59 -6.86 -0.17
C VAL A 43 6.22 -6.21 -0.10
N ILE A 44 6.16 -5.03 0.54
CA ILE A 44 4.94 -4.26 0.77
C ILE A 44 5.05 -2.90 0.07
N ILE A 45 4.01 -2.53 -0.69
CA ILE A 45 3.88 -1.24 -1.38
C ILE A 45 2.70 -0.49 -0.78
N HIS A 46 2.94 0.70 -0.24
CA HIS A 46 1.94 1.54 0.42
C HIS A 46 0.96 2.21 -0.54
N GLY A 47 -0.13 2.77 0.01
CA GLY A 47 -1.13 3.53 -0.73
C GLY A 47 -0.68 4.93 -1.14
N LEU A 48 -1.50 5.60 -1.94
CA LEU A 48 -1.28 6.99 -2.35
C LEU A 48 -1.20 7.89 -1.10
N THR A 49 -0.25 8.79 -1.05
CA THR A 49 0.04 9.65 0.11
C THR A 49 0.52 8.94 1.38
N GLY A 50 0.67 7.61 1.36
CA GLY A 50 1.31 6.85 2.41
C GLY A 50 2.84 6.88 2.32
N THR A 51 3.48 6.20 3.25
CA THR A 51 4.92 5.92 3.26
C THR A 51 5.18 4.52 3.82
N SER A 52 6.42 4.07 3.78
CA SER A 52 6.83 2.82 4.43
C SER A 52 6.49 2.81 5.93
N TYR A 53 6.38 3.97 6.57
CA TYR A 53 6.03 4.07 7.99
C TYR A 53 4.60 3.60 8.27
N SER A 54 3.63 3.95 7.43
CA SER A 54 2.23 3.56 7.63
C SER A 54 1.99 2.04 7.53
N MET A 55 2.92 1.31 6.94
CA MET A 55 2.84 -0.14 6.79
C MET A 55 3.51 -0.92 7.92
N LEU A 56 4.14 -0.27 8.90
CA LEU A 56 4.98 -0.95 9.90
C LEU A 56 4.22 -1.96 10.77
N LEU A 57 2.95 -1.72 11.10
CA LEU A 57 2.15 -2.69 11.85
C LEU A 57 1.97 -4.01 11.09
N LEU A 58 1.62 -3.91 9.82
CA LEU A 58 1.48 -5.06 8.95
C LEU A 58 2.83 -5.73 8.70
N ALA A 59 3.88 -4.94 8.48
CA ALA A 59 5.23 -5.43 8.28
C ALA A 59 5.75 -6.21 9.50
N ASP A 60 5.48 -5.72 10.72
CA ASP A 60 5.84 -6.42 11.95
C ASP A 60 5.07 -7.74 12.12
N ALA A 61 3.82 -7.80 11.67
CA ALA A 61 3.07 -9.05 11.66
C ALA A 61 3.72 -10.10 10.75
N TYR A 62 4.21 -9.72 9.56
CA TYR A 62 4.96 -10.63 8.67
C TYR A 62 6.33 -11.00 9.24
N ARG A 63 7.05 -10.03 9.84
CA ARG A 63 8.30 -10.32 10.56
C ARG A 63 8.09 -11.41 11.62
N LYS A 64 7.02 -11.31 12.42
CA LYS A 64 6.66 -12.32 13.43
C LYS A 64 6.32 -13.69 12.84
N LYS A 65 5.94 -13.75 11.57
CA LYS A 65 5.75 -14.99 10.81
C LYS A 65 7.04 -15.49 10.13
N GLY A 66 8.18 -14.86 10.42
CA GLY A 66 9.48 -15.26 9.94
C GLY A 66 9.81 -14.81 8.51
N PHE A 67 9.13 -13.79 7.97
CA PHE A 67 9.51 -13.21 6.69
C PHE A 67 10.61 -12.16 6.87
N GLN A 68 11.58 -12.12 5.97
CA GLN A 68 12.29 -10.89 5.68
C GLN A 68 11.26 -9.94 5.08
N THR A 69 11.03 -8.82 5.74
CA THR A 69 9.98 -7.89 5.32
C THR A 69 10.58 -6.58 4.86
N ILE A 70 10.21 -6.17 3.66
CA ILE A 70 10.69 -4.95 3.01
C ILE A 70 9.47 -4.09 2.66
N VAL A 71 9.47 -2.85 3.10
CA VAL A 71 8.43 -1.88 2.78
C VAL A 71 9.04 -0.76 1.96
N VAL A 72 8.60 -0.61 0.72
CA VAL A 72 9.19 0.32 -0.25
C VAL A 72 8.39 1.62 -0.28
N ASP A 73 9.07 2.75 -0.22
CA ASP A 73 8.48 4.06 -0.48
C ASP A 73 8.31 4.27 -1.99
N LEU A 74 7.07 4.53 -2.42
CA LEU A 74 6.76 4.87 -3.81
C LEU A 74 7.53 6.12 -4.27
N PRO A 75 7.75 6.32 -5.58
CA PRO A 75 8.35 7.55 -6.09
C PRO A 75 7.68 8.80 -5.52
N GLY A 76 8.49 9.78 -5.08
CA GLY A 76 8.03 11.03 -4.48
C GLY A 76 7.50 10.89 -3.05
N HIS A 77 7.64 9.73 -2.39
CA HIS A 77 7.21 9.49 -1.01
C HIS A 77 8.38 9.06 -0.13
N GLY A 78 8.26 9.29 1.17
CA GLY A 78 9.28 8.94 2.15
C GLY A 78 10.62 9.59 1.85
N GLY A 79 11.55 8.82 1.31
CA GLY A 79 12.85 9.31 0.83
C GLY A 79 13.11 8.98 -0.64
N SER A 80 12.11 8.46 -1.35
CA SER A 80 12.24 8.09 -2.76
C SER A 80 12.14 9.31 -3.68
N THR A 81 13.03 9.39 -4.67
CA THR A 81 13.04 10.45 -5.69
C THR A 81 11.75 10.41 -6.53
N PRO A 82 11.11 11.54 -6.79
CA PRO A 82 10.04 11.62 -7.78
C PRO A 82 10.59 11.31 -9.18
N ILE A 83 9.89 10.47 -9.94
CA ILE A 83 10.25 10.10 -11.31
C ILE A 83 9.15 10.51 -12.29
N PRO A 84 9.42 10.69 -13.59
CA PRO A 84 8.40 10.82 -14.60
C PRO A 84 7.52 9.56 -14.67
N VAL A 85 6.21 9.71 -14.56
CA VAL A 85 5.25 8.61 -14.66
C VAL A 85 4.18 8.96 -15.68
N GLU A 86 4.21 8.29 -16.82
CA GLU A 86 3.22 8.48 -17.89
C GLU A 86 1.97 7.64 -17.64
N ASP A 87 2.16 6.40 -17.21
CA ASP A 87 1.15 5.39 -16.99
C ASP A 87 1.56 4.38 -15.90
N MET A 88 0.69 3.41 -15.60
CA MET A 88 1.00 2.34 -14.65
C MET A 88 2.13 1.41 -15.11
N SER A 89 2.41 1.34 -16.43
CA SER A 89 3.55 0.57 -16.93
C SER A 89 4.88 1.19 -16.53
N SER A 90 4.93 2.52 -16.37
CA SER A 90 6.12 3.23 -15.85
C SER A 90 6.41 2.82 -14.41
N LEU A 91 5.39 2.75 -13.56
CA LEU A 91 5.53 2.28 -12.18
C LEU A 91 5.83 0.78 -12.10
N ALA A 92 5.27 -0.03 -13.00
CA ALA A 92 5.60 -1.45 -13.09
C ALA A 92 7.09 -1.67 -13.46
N ARG A 93 7.64 -0.89 -14.40
CA ARG A 93 9.07 -0.93 -14.74
C ARG A 93 9.94 -0.49 -13.57
N TRP A 94 9.57 0.60 -12.91
CA TRP A 94 10.26 1.08 -11.71
C TRP A 94 10.29 -0.01 -10.62
N LEU A 95 9.14 -0.59 -10.29
CA LEU A 95 9.07 -1.65 -9.29
C LEU A 95 9.89 -2.88 -9.70
N HIS A 96 9.95 -3.20 -11.00
CA HIS A 96 10.77 -4.30 -11.50
C HIS A 96 12.26 -4.08 -11.18
N VAL A 97 12.79 -2.91 -11.52
CA VAL A 97 14.19 -2.57 -11.23
C VAL A 97 14.45 -2.61 -9.71
N VAL A 98 13.56 -2.02 -8.91
CA VAL A 98 13.69 -2.04 -7.45
C VAL A 98 13.72 -3.47 -6.91
N LEU A 99 12.80 -4.35 -7.35
CA LEU A 99 12.74 -5.73 -6.87
C LEU A 99 13.96 -6.56 -7.27
N GLN A 100 14.55 -6.31 -8.44
CA GLN A 100 15.78 -6.97 -8.85
C GLN A 100 16.95 -6.65 -7.91
N GLU A 101 17.01 -5.42 -7.40
CA GLU A 101 18.08 -4.98 -6.48
C GLU A 101 17.83 -5.41 -5.03
N ILE A 102 16.62 -5.22 -4.51
CA ILE A 102 16.33 -5.48 -3.08
C ILE A 102 15.95 -6.93 -2.78
N CYS A 103 15.52 -7.70 -3.79
CA CYS A 103 15.09 -9.08 -3.65
C CYS A 103 15.72 -9.98 -4.74
N PRO A 104 17.04 -10.01 -4.88
CA PRO A 104 17.70 -10.88 -5.83
C PRO A 104 17.42 -12.37 -5.50
N ASN A 105 17.66 -13.25 -6.49
CA ASN A 105 17.62 -14.71 -6.32
C ASN A 105 16.22 -15.32 -6.06
N HIS A 106 15.16 -14.71 -6.59
CA HIS A 106 13.80 -15.28 -6.61
C HIS A 106 13.25 -15.72 -5.23
N ARG A 107 13.64 -15.03 -4.16
CA ARG A 107 13.12 -15.31 -2.80
C ARG A 107 11.80 -14.60 -2.47
N LEU A 108 11.21 -13.91 -3.45
CA LEU A 108 9.94 -13.20 -3.27
C LEU A 108 8.82 -14.22 -3.06
N ALA A 109 8.42 -14.39 -1.81
CA ALA A 109 7.33 -15.27 -1.43
C ALA A 109 5.98 -14.55 -1.38
N LEU A 110 6.00 -13.24 -1.12
CA LEU A 110 4.80 -12.41 -1.04
C LEU A 110 5.06 -11.01 -1.57
N LEU A 111 4.18 -10.56 -2.46
CA LEU A 111 4.11 -9.18 -2.93
C LEU A 111 2.75 -8.58 -2.56
N LEU A 112 2.75 -7.57 -1.70
CA LEU A 112 1.55 -6.94 -1.19
C LEU A 112 1.47 -5.48 -1.63
N GLY A 113 0.33 -5.07 -2.15
CA GLY A 113 0.02 -3.68 -2.42
C GLY A 113 -1.23 -3.22 -1.67
N ASP A 114 -1.15 -2.06 -1.03
CA ASP A 114 -2.26 -1.43 -0.33
C ASP A 114 -2.82 -0.26 -1.16
N SER A 115 -4.12 -0.20 -1.35
CA SER A 115 -4.82 0.90 -2.03
C SER A 115 -4.22 1.18 -3.43
N PHE A 116 -3.58 2.32 -3.64
CA PHE A 116 -2.85 2.65 -4.88
C PHE A 116 -1.68 1.68 -5.12
N GLY A 117 -0.98 1.25 -4.07
CA GLY A 117 0.06 0.23 -4.15
C GLY A 117 -0.45 -1.09 -4.73
N ALA A 118 -1.73 -1.42 -4.53
CA ALA A 118 -2.36 -2.58 -5.17
C ALA A 118 -2.42 -2.43 -6.70
N SER A 119 -2.66 -1.22 -7.22
CA SER A 119 -2.59 -0.96 -8.67
C SER A 119 -1.16 -1.11 -9.20
N VAL A 120 -0.15 -0.64 -8.44
CA VAL A 120 1.27 -0.77 -8.83
C VAL A 120 1.70 -2.24 -8.87
N VAL A 121 1.36 -3.01 -7.82
CA VAL A 121 1.64 -4.45 -7.74
C VAL A 121 0.95 -5.21 -8.86
N LEU A 122 -0.31 -4.91 -9.14
CA LEU A 122 -1.06 -5.56 -10.21
C LEU A 122 -0.47 -5.25 -11.59
N ALA A 123 -0.14 -3.97 -11.88
CA ALA A 123 0.50 -3.58 -13.13
C ALA A 123 1.86 -4.27 -13.32
N TYR A 124 2.61 -4.44 -12.24
CA TYR A 124 3.85 -5.21 -12.24
C TYR A 124 3.59 -6.68 -12.57
N ALA A 125 2.67 -7.32 -11.86
CA ALA A 125 2.39 -8.75 -12.01
C ALA A 125 1.77 -9.12 -13.37
N GLN A 126 1.06 -8.20 -14.02
CA GLN A 126 0.56 -8.38 -15.38
C GLN A 126 1.65 -8.28 -16.45
N ARG A 127 2.78 -7.64 -16.13
CA ARG A 127 3.85 -7.37 -17.08
C ARG A 127 5.06 -8.29 -16.91
N TYR A 128 5.38 -8.66 -15.70
CA TYR A 128 6.56 -9.43 -15.34
C TYR A 128 6.16 -10.77 -14.71
N ALA A 129 6.80 -11.84 -15.20
CA ALA A 129 6.55 -13.16 -14.66
C ALA A 129 6.98 -13.26 -13.19
N LEU A 130 6.10 -13.78 -12.38
CA LEU A 130 6.37 -14.15 -11.00
C LEU A 130 6.49 -15.69 -10.89
N LEU A 131 7.24 -16.15 -9.91
CA LEU A 131 7.27 -17.58 -9.61
C LEU A 131 5.88 -18.05 -9.21
N PRO A 132 5.46 -19.27 -9.58
CA PRO A 132 4.16 -19.83 -9.16
C PRO A 132 3.96 -19.84 -7.64
N THR A 133 5.05 -19.90 -6.88
CA THR A 133 5.06 -19.88 -5.42
C THR A 133 4.95 -18.47 -4.81
N THR A 134 4.99 -17.41 -5.61
CA THR A 134 4.81 -16.05 -5.12
C THR A 134 3.32 -15.75 -4.94
N SER A 135 2.92 -15.44 -3.72
CA SER A 135 1.56 -14.96 -3.43
C SER A 135 1.46 -13.46 -3.67
N ILE A 136 0.29 -13.01 -4.15
CA ILE A 136 -0.03 -11.60 -4.37
C ILE A 136 -1.22 -11.22 -3.50
N ILE A 137 -1.08 -10.16 -2.71
CA ILE A 137 -2.17 -9.59 -1.92
C ILE A 137 -2.45 -8.18 -2.42
N LEU A 138 -3.68 -7.93 -2.86
CA LEU A 138 -4.17 -6.61 -3.24
C LEU A 138 -5.15 -6.14 -2.17
N ALA A 139 -4.66 -5.34 -1.21
CA ALA A 139 -5.43 -4.87 -0.07
C ALA A 139 -6.10 -3.53 -0.41
N ALA A 140 -7.39 -3.41 -0.14
CA ALA A 140 -8.22 -2.22 -0.37
C ALA A 140 -8.01 -1.56 -1.76
N PRO A 141 -7.95 -2.31 -2.87
CA PRO A 141 -7.66 -1.76 -4.18
C PRO A 141 -8.72 -0.75 -4.61
N ILE A 142 -8.31 0.26 -5.39
CA ILE A 142 -9.21 1.27 -5.96
C ILE A 142 -9.34 1.04 -7.47
N PRO A 143 -10.18 0.08 -7.93
CA PRO A 143 -10.36 -0.19 -9.35
C PRO A 143 -11.14 0.92 -10.07
N LEU A 144 -11.92 1.70 -9.33
CA LEU A 144 -12.71 2.81 -9.85
C LEU A 144 -12.63 3.98 -8.87
N ILE A 145 -12.19 5.13 -9.36
CA ILE A 145 -12.14 6.36 -8.56
C ILE A 145 -13.57 6.90 -8.38
N HIS A 146 -13.95 7.18 -7.13
CA HIS A 146 -15.23 7.79 -6.86
C HIS A 146 -15.28 9.22 -7.44
N PRO A 147 -16.33 9.62 -8.20
CA PRO A 147 -16.38 10.93 -8.83
C PRO A 147 -16.21 12.11 -7.87
N VAL A 148 -16.68 11.99 -6.62
CA VAL A 148 -16.54 13.03 -5.59
C VAL A 148 -15.07 13.18 -5.16
N LEU A 149 -14.31 12.08 -5.04
CA LEU A 149 -12.89 12.13 -4.74
C LEU A 149 -12.12 12.81 -5.88
N SER A 150 -12.46 12.52 -7.13
CA SER A 150 -11.81 13.16 -8.29
C SER A 150 -12.06 14.67 -8.36
N ILE A 151 -13.21 15.17 -7.88
CA ILE A 151 -13.51 16.60 -7.82
C ILE A 151 -12.74 17.26 -6.67
N ALA A 152 -12.71 16.61 -5.50
CA ALA A 152 -11.92 17.07 -4.36
C ALA A 152 -10.42 17.15 -4.70
N ASP A 153 -9.88 16.10 -5.34
CA ASP A 153 -8.49 16.06 -5.79
C ASP A 153 -8.17 17.19 -6.78
N ARG A 154 -9.06 17.47 -7.76
CA ARG A 154 -8.90 18.59 -8.70
C ARG A 154 -8.93 19.96 -8.01
N PHE A 155 -9.70 20.11 -6.93
CA PHE A 155 -9.71 21.35 -6.15
C PHE A 155 -8.41 21.49 -5.36
N PHE A 156 -7.98 20.44 -4.66
CA PHE A 156 -6.78 20.46 -3.84
C PHE A 156 -5.49 20.52 -4.66
N SER A 157 -5.45 19.98 -5.89
CA SER A 157 -4.30 20.11 -6.79
C SER A 157 -3.98 21.57 -7.19
N ARG A 158 -4.96 22.49 -7.05
CA ARG A 158 -4.80 23.92 -7.31
C ARG A 158 -4.36 24.72 -6.08
N VAL A 159 -4.43 24.11 -4.90
CA VAL A 159 -4.00 24.75 -3.65
C VAL A 159 -2.48 24.64 -3.51
N PRO A 160 -1.75 25.73 -3.13
CA PRO A 160 -0.32 25.63 -2.86
C PRO A 160 -0.01 24.53 -1.85
N ASP A 161 1.06 23.79 -2.07
CA ASP A 161 1.43 22.61 -1.26
C ASP A 161 1.55 22.94 0.24
N THR A 162 2.05 24.10 0.59
CA THR A 162 2.13 24.60 1.97
C THR A 162 0.76 24.75 2.64
N ILE A 163 -0.23 25.23 1.89
CA ILE A 163 -1.60 25.42 2.39
C ILE A 163 -2.30 24.05 2.45
N ALA A 164 -2.12 23.21 1.43
CA ALA A 164 -2.65 21.86 1.41
C ALA A 164 -2.13 21.05 2.60
N ARG A 165 -0.83 21.07 2.86
CA ARG A 165 -0.22 20.44 4.04
C ARG A 165 -0.82 20.95 5.34
N GLN A 166 -0.97 22.26 5.48
CA GLN A 166 -1.53 22.86 6.69
C GLN A 166 -2.99 22.44 6.92
N ILE A 167 -3.80 22.39 5.87
CA ILE A 167 -5.19 21.94 5.97
C ILE A 167 -5.26 20.44 6.29
N TYR A 168 -4.49 19.62 5.60
CA TYR A 168 -4.58 18.15 5.71
C TYR A 168 -4.01 17.60 7.01
N TYR A 169 -2.95 18.21 7.57
CA TYR A 169 -2.19 17.60 8.65
C TYR A 169 -2.26 18.31 9.99
N THR A 170 -2.57 19.62 10.01
CA THR A 170 -2.58 20.38 11.27
C THR A 170 -3.98 20.67 11.80
N ASN A 171 -5.01 20.54 10.96
CA ASN A 171 -6.38 20.78 11.41
C ASN A 171 -6.98 19.52 12.08
N HIS A 172 -7.06 19.53 13.40
CA HIS A 172 -7.58 18.42 14.21
C HIS A 172 -9.01 18.01 13.85
N PHE A 173 -9.85 18.94 13.41
CA PHE A 173 -11.20 18.62 12.98
C PHE A 173 -11.19 17.81 11.68
N LEU A 174 -10.47 18.27 10.65
CA LEU A 174 -10.34 17.58 9.38
C LEU A 174 -9.65 16.24 9.54
N LEU A 175 -8.63 16.16 10.39
CA LEU A 175 -7.98 14.92 10.76
C LEU A 175 -8.98 13.91 11.36
N SER A 176 -9.81 14.35 12.30
CA SER A 176 -10.84 13.51 12.91
C SER A 176 -11.89 13.02 11.89
N VAL A 177 -12.29 13.88 10.95
CA VAL A 177 -13.20 13.52 9.86
C VAL A 177 -12.55 12.48 8.94
N ARG A 178 -11.28 12.69 8.58
CA ARG A 178 -10.51 11.77 7.73
C ARG A 178 -10.37 10.40 8.40
N ILE A 179 -9.99 10.34 9.67
CA ILE A 179 -9.90 9.08 10.43
C ILE A 179 -11.25 8.34 10.45
N ARG A 180 -12.36 9.05 10.68
CA ARG A 180 -13.71 8.46 10.64
C ARG A 180 -14.10 7.93 9.26
N PHE A 181 -13.58 8.55 8.21
CA PHE A 181 -13.85 8.13 6.84
C PHE A 181 -13.06 6.88 6.46
N LEU A 182 -11.80 6.81 6.88
CA LEU A 182 -10.87 5.75 6.54
C LEU A 182 -11.06 4.48 7.37
N LEU A 183 -11.40 4.61 8.66
CA LEU A 183 -11.54 3.50 9.61
C LEU A 183 -13.01 3.12 9.84
N ALA A 184 -13.31 1.82 9.85
CA ALA A 184 -14.57 1.29 10.39
C ALA A 184 -14.61 1.42 11.90
N GLN A 185 -13.53 1.04 12.56
CA GLN A 185 -13.37 1.00 14.00
C GLN A 185 -12.76 2.30 14.55
N TRP A 186 -13.14 3.45 13.99
CA TRP A 186 -12.60 4.76 14.34
C TRP A 186 -12.72 5.16 15.83
N ARG A 187 -13.56 4.45 16.59
CA ARG A 187 -13.71 4.65 18.04
C ARG A 187 -12.59 3.98 18.85
N ARG A 188 -11.84 3.06 18.26
CA ARG A 188 -10.70 2.43 18.93
C ARG A 188 -9.56 3.43 19.09
N PRO A 189 -9.13 3.74 20.33
CA PRO A 189 -8.11 4.77 20.57
C PRO A 189 -6.74 4.42 19.98
N ASP A 190 -6.39 3.11 19.98
CA ASP A 190 -5.13 2.59 19.44
C ASP A 190 -5.03 2.84 17.92
N TYR A 191 -6.09 2.54 17.15
CA TYR A 191 -6.13 2.79 15.73
C TYR A 191 -6.11 4.28 15.40
N ARG A 192 -6.89 5.08 16.12
CA ARG A 192 -6.91 6.54 15.93
C ARG A 192 -5.54 7.16 16.18
N TYR A 193 -4.88 6.75 17.26
CA TYR A 193 -3.55 7.26 17.59
C TYR A 193 -2.55 6.92 16.50
N TYR A 194 -2.51 5.65 16.06
CA TYR A 194 -1.61 5.20 15.01
C TYR A 194 -1.83 5.95 13.69
N VAL A 195 -3.09 6.05 13.24
CA VAL A 195 -3.40 6.77 12.00
C VAL A 195 -3.04 8.24 12.10
N ALA A 196 -3.28 8.89 13.24
CA ALA A 196 -2.89 10.28 13.44
C ALA A 196 -1.37 10.47 13.39
N GLU A 197 -0.60 9.56 13.98
CA GLU A 197 0.85 9.56 13.93
C GLU A 197 1.37 9.33 12.50
N CYS A 198 0.84 8.34 11.78
CA CYS A 198 1.15 8.11 10.37
C CYS A 198 0.89 9.37 9.53
N ILE A 199 -0.28 9.98 9.66
CA ILE A 199 -0.64 11.20 8.92
C ILE A 199 0.34 12.34 9.25
N ALA A 200 0.76 12.51 10.49
CA ALA A 200 1.72 13.54 10.88
C ALA A 200 3.09 13.33 10.22
N ILE A 201 3.57 12.08 10.18
CA ILE A 201 4.85 11.74 9.55
C ILE A 201 4.76 11.84 8.02
N GLU A 202 3.69 11.32 7.43
CA GLU A 202 3.42 11.38 6.00
C GLU A 202 3.30 12.81 5.50
N GLY A 203 2.69 13.70 6.29
CA GLY A 203 2.60 15.11 5.97
C GLY A 203 3.93 15.81 5.78
N ALA A 204 4.96 15.33 6.47
CA ALA A 204 6.31 15.83 6.30
C ALA A 204 7.09 15.15 5.15
N GLN A 205 6.71 13.93 4.76
CA GLN A 205 7.48 13.06 3.87
C GLN A 205 6.81 12.73 2.53
N ALA A 206 5.49 12.89 2.40
CA ALA A 206 4.78 12.63 1.16
C ALA A 206 4.71 13.88 0.28
N ASN A 207 4.97 13.71 -1.01
CA ASN A 207 4.76 14.74 -2.02
C ASN A 207 3.34 14.65 -2.57
N HIS A 208 2.39 15.32 -1.92
CA HIS A 208 0.98 15.29 -2.30
C HIS A 208 0.73 15.77 -3.72
N ARG A 209 1.41 16.83 -4.12
CA ARG A 209 1.28 17.36 -5.48
C ARG A 209 1.73 16.33 -6.52
N TYR A 210 2.79 15.62 -6.25
CA TYR A 210 3.24 14.54 -7.13
C TYR A 210 2.24 13.37 -7.15
N ALA A 211 1.73 12.97 -5.99
CA ALA A 211 0.72 11.92 -5.88
C ALA A 211 -0.56 12.26 -6.68
N GLU A 212 -1.07 13.48 -6.55
CA GLU A 212 -2.31 13.92 -7.18
C GLU A 212 -2.14 14.25 -8.67
N MET A 213 -1.03 14.89 -9.05
CA MET A 213 -0.84 15.37 -10.43
C MET A 213 -0.15 14.37 -11.34
N VAL A 214 0.56 13.40 -10.80
CA VAL A 214 1.35 12.42 -11.57
C VAL A 214 0.83 11.01 -11.36
N LEU A 215 0.82 10.52 -10.12
CA LEU A 215 0.49 9.12 -9.85
C LEU A 215 -0.99 8.80 -10.07
N MET A 216 -1.89 9.63 -9.55
CA MET A 216 -3.33 9.42 -9.72
C MET A 216 -3.76 9.49 -11.20
N PRO A 217 -3.37 10.51 -12.00
CA PRO A 217 -3.66 10.53 -13.42
C PRO A 217 -3.06 9.34 -14.20
N ALA A 218 -1.88 8.85 -13.82
CA ALA A 218 -1.30 7.66 -14.44
C ALA A 218 -2.19 6.42 -14.22
N ASN A 219 -2.70 6.23 -13.00
CA ASN A 219 -3.65 5.15 -12.71
C ASN A 219 -4.97 5.32 -13.48
N MET A 220 -5.46 6.54 -13.63
CA MET A 220 -6.68 6.80 -14.42
C MET A 220 -6.51 6.49 -15.90
N ARG A 221 -5.33 6.75 -16.48
CA ARG A 221 -5.05 6.50 -17.90
C ARG A 221 -4.90 5.02 -18.24
N SER A 222 -4.34 4.25 -17.33
CA SER A 222 -4.00 2.84 -17.59
C SER A 222 -4.24 1.96 -16.37
N ASN A 223 -5.47 2.01 -15.82
CA ASN A 223 -5.83 1.26 -14.63
C ASN A 223 -5.70 -0.26 -14.89
N PRO A 224 -4.81 -0.97 -14.17
CA PRO A 224 -4.57 -2.39 -14.40
C PRO A 224 -5.77 -3.28 -14.09
N PHE A 225 -6.71 -2.80 -13.28
CA PHE A 225 -7.94 -3.50 -12.99
C PHE A 225 -8.94 -3.53 -14.17
N LEU A 226 -8.70 -2.79 -15.25
CA LEU A 226 -9.51 -2.85 -16.46
C LEU A 226 -9.19 -4.07 -17.34
N SER A 227 -8.07 -4.73 -17.13
CA SER A 227 -7.65 -5.92 -17.87
C SER A 227 -7.91 -7.19 -17.05
N PRO A 228 -8.40 -8.28 -17.65
CA PRO A 228 -8.58 -9.55 -16.97
C PRO A 228 -7.23 -10.13 -16.52
N LEU A 229 -7.26 -10.94 -15.45
CA LEU A 229 -6.09 -11.72 -15.04
C LEU A 229 -5.96 -12.97 -15.91
N SER A 230 -4.72 -13.37 -16.17
CA SER A 230 -4.46 -14.74 -16.61
C SER A 230 -4.83 -15.74 -15.49
N GLU A 231 -5.13 -16.97 -15.83
CA GLU A 231 -5.47 -18.01 -14.84
C GLU A 231 -4.35 -18.19 -13.80
N GLN A 232 -3.10 -18.23 -14.26
CA GLN A 232 -1.95 -18.31 -13.37
C GLN A 232 -1.90 -17.13 -12.39
N LEU A 233 -2.03 -15.90 -12.88
CA LEU A 233 -1.98 -14.71 -12.02
C LEU A 233 -3.16 -14.67 -11.06
N ALA A 234 -4.35 -15.08 -11.51
CA ALA A 234 -5.54 -15.16 -10.68
C ALA A 234 -5.37 -16.19 -9.54
N SER A 235 -4.78 -17.35 -9.83
CA SER A 235 -4.53 -18.38 -8.82
C SER A 235 -3.55 -17.93 -7.73
N GLN A 236 -2.64 -17.00 -8.03
CA GLN A 236 -1.68 -16.44 -7.09
C GLN A 236 -2.22 -15.24 -6.32
N THR A 237 -3.35 -14.65 -6.74
CA THR A 237 -3.83 -13.35 -6.25
C THR A 237 -4.98 -13.51 -5.26
N VAL A 238 -4.88 -12.80 -4.14
CA VAL A 238 -5.99 -12.54 -3.21
C VAL A 238 -6.30 -11.05 -3.25
N ILE A 239 -7.56 -10.72 -3.47
CA ILE A 239 -8.07 -9.35 -3.41
C ILE A 239 -8.86 -9.19 -2.12
N MET A 240 -8.48 -8.22 -1.29
CA MET A 240 -9.11 -8.00 0.00
C MET A 240 -9.70 -6.60 0.09
N TYR A 241 -10.89 -6.47 0.64
CA TYR A 241 -11.53 -5.17 0.88
C TYR A 241 -12.35 -5.18 2.17
N GLY A 242 -12.39 -4.03 2.84
CA GLY A 242 -13.23 -3.86 4.03
C GLY A 242 -14.71 -3.76 3.68
N ASP A 243 -15.58 -4.35 4.50
CA ASP A 243 -17.03 -4.33 4.30
C ASP A 243 -17.63 -2.92 4.42
N THR A 244 -16.95 -2.03 5.13
CA THR A 244 -17.34 -0.64 5.34
C THR A 244 -16.37 0.36 4.69
N ASP A 245 -15.57 -0.07 3.72
CA ASP A 245 -14.67 0.81 2.99
C ASP A 245 -15.45 1.90 2.24
N ARG A 246 -15.26 3.16 2.66
CA ARG A 246 -15.93 4.33 2.10
C ARG A 246 -15.15 4.99 0.97
N VAL A 247 -13.87 4.66 0.81
CA VAL A 247 -13.00 5.18 -0.26
C VAL A 247 -13.25 4.44 -1.57
N ALA A 248 -13.06 3.12 -1.54
CA ALA A 248 -13.34 2.27 -2.71
C ALA A 248 -14.85 2.03 -2.90
N GLY A 249 -15.58 1.91 -1.79
CA GLY A 249 -17.03 1.78 -1.74
C GLY A 249 -17.58 0.47 -2.30
N LEU A 250 -18.89 0.27 -2.17
CA LEU A 250 -19.60 -0.93 -2.68
C LEU A 250 -19.48 -1.11 -4.21
N ARG A 251 -19.21 -0.03 -4.96
CA ARG A 251 -19.02 -0.11 -6.42
C ARG A 251 -17.73 -0.86 -6.77
N ALA A 252 -16.64 -0.61 -6.05
CA ALA A 252 -15.39 -1.32 -6.25
C ALA A 252 -15.55 -2.81 -5.95
N ALA A 253 -16.20 -3.16 -4.85
CA ALA A 253 -16.49 -4.56 -4.51
C ALA A 253 -17.32 -5.28 -5.58
N ARG A 254 -18.36 -4.61 -6.12
CA ARG A 254 -19.17 -5.14 -7.24
C ARG A 254 -18.35 -5.29 -8.52
N TYR A 255 -17.50 -4.33 -8.80
CA TYR A 255 -16.62 -4.38 -9.97
C TYR A 255 -15.64 -5.55 -9.85
N LEU A 256 -14.97 -5.68 -8.71
CA LEU A 256 -14.02 -6.77 -8.44
C LEU A 256 -14.67 -8.15 -8.53
N ARG A 257 -15.92 -8.30 -8.06
CA ARG A 257 -16.66 -9.56 -8.20
C ARG A 257 -16.93 -9.94 -9.66
N LYS A 258 -17.13 -8.96 -10.54
CA LYS A 258 -17.29 -9.21 -11.98
C LYS A 258 -15.95 -9.52 -12.65
N TRP A 259 -14.86 -9.08 -12.06
CA TRP A 259 -13.53 -9.17 -12.64
C TRP A 259 -12.92 -10.58 -12.55
N GLY A 260 -13.39 -11.41 -11.63
CA GLY A 260 -12.78 -12.69 -11.53
C GLY A 260 -13.62 -13.82 -10.93
N ASN A 261 -14.04 -14.76 -11.77
CA ASN A 261 -14.32 -16.12 -11.29
C ASN A 261 -13.03 -16.84 -10.85
N SER A 262 -11.86 -16.24 -11.07
CA SER A 262 -10.55 -16.87 -10.92
C SER A 262 -9.75 -16.34 -9.73
N ALA A 263 -9.88 -15.06 -9.35
CA ALA A 263 -9.16 -14.51 -8.20
C ALA A 263 -9.94 -14.74 -6.89
N HIS A 264 -9.20 -15.04 -5.82
CA HIS A 264 -9.80 -15.18 -4.49
C HIS A 264 -10.13 -13.78 -3.93
N ILE A 265 -11.40 -13.48 -3.74
CA ILE A 265 -11.88 -12.20 -3.20
C ILE A 265 -12.34 -12.39 -1.76
N VAL A 266 -11.73 -11.66 -0.83
CA VAL A 266 -12.02 -11.70 0.60
C VAL A 266 -12.62 -10.38 1.04
N GLN A 267 -13.79 -10.42 1.64
CA GLN A 267 -14.39 -9.29 2.33
C GLN A 267 -14.06 -9.37 3.82
N VAL A 268 -13.37 -8.36 4.33
CA VAL A 268 -12.95 -8.29 5.74
C VAL A 268 -14.04 -7.59 6.55
N PRO A 269 -14.60 -8.25 7.56
CA PRO A 269 -15.69 -7.69 8.36
C PRO A 269 -15.21 -6.58 9.28
N GLN A 270 -16.07 -5.59 9.55
CA GLN A 270 -15.80 -4.45 10.43
C GLN A 270 -14.50 -3.70 10.09
N CYS A 271 -14.19 -3.63 8.81
CA CYS A 271 -12.97 -3.04 8.29
C CYS A 271 -13.29 -1.93 7.29
N GLY A 272 -12.59 -0.80 7.40
CA GLY A 272 -12.66 0.32 6.47
C GLY A 272 -11.64 0.21 5.35
N HIS A 273 -11.15 1.37 4.89
CA HIS A 273 -10.15 1.44 3.83
C HIS A 273 -8.74 1.03 4.31
N LEU A 274 -8.41 1.29 5.57
CA LEU A 274 -7.08 0.99 6.13
C LEU A 274 -7.00 -0.47 6.59
N ILE A 275 -7.15 -1.39 5.66
CA ILE A 275 -7.14 -2.84 5.92
C ILE A 275 -5.80 -3.31 6.51
N HIS A 276 -4.71 -2.64 6.17
CA HIS A 276 -3.38 -2.86 6.74
C HIS A 276 -3.26 -2.48 8.24
N ILE A 277 -4.33 -1.94 8.82
CA ILE A 277 -4.45 -1.65 10.26
C ILE A 277 -5.56 -2.49 10.89
N GLU A 278 -6.77 -2.45 10.31
CA GLU A 278 -7.97 -3.07 10.89
C GLU A 278 -8.09 -4.56 10.56
N GLY A 279 -7.51 -5.03 9.43
CA GLY A 279 -7.61 -6.38 8.89
C GLY A 279 -6.28 -7.14 8.85
N ILE A 280 -5.31 -6.83 9.72
CA ILE A 280 -3.97 -7.46 9.69
C ILE A 280 -4.06 -8.98 9.82
N SER A 281 -4.89 -9.50 10.73
CA SER A 281 -5.08 -10.96 10.90
C SER A 281 -5.59 -11.60 9.62
N ASP A 282 -6.59 -11.00 8.99
CA ASP A 282 -7.19 -11.51 7.76
C ASP A 282 -6.19 -11.52 6.60
N ILE A 283 -5.35 -10.47 6.49
CA ILE A 283 -4.27 -10.40 5.50
C ILE A 283 -3.26 -11.53 5.72
N ILE A 284 -2.82 -11.73 6.96
CA ILE A 284 -1.87 -12.80 7.31
C ILE A 284 -2.47 -14.18 7.00
N ASP A 285 -3.71 -14.44 7.41
CA ASP A 285 -4.38 -15.73 7.19
C ASP A 285 -4.58 -16.02 5.69
N ALA A 286 -4.97 -15.00 4.91
CA ALA A 286 -5.10 -15.14 3.46
C ALA A 286 -3.75 -15.43 2.77
N SER A 287 -2.65 -14.87 3.26
CA SER A 287 -1.32 -15.11 2.69
C SER A 287 -0.76 -16.49 3.04
N VAL A 288 -1.03 -16.99 4.26
CA VAL A 288 -0.55 -18.31 4.70
C VAL A 288 -1.35 -19.43 4.04
N SER A 289 -2.67 -19.29 3.89
CA SER A 289 -3.50 -20.30 3.22
C SER A 289 -3.08 -20.57 1.78
N LYS A 290 -2.61 -19.54 1.06
CA LYS A 290 -2.10 -19.67 -0.32
C LYS A 290 -0.74 -20.35 -0.44
N GLN A 291 0.06 -20.39 0.62
CA GLN A 291 1.39 -21.02 0.60
C GLN A 291 1.35 -22.51 0.94
N ASN A 292 0.20 -23.02 1.41
CA ASN A 292 0.01 -24.42 1.79
C ASN A 292 -0.67 -25.25 0.70
N HIS A 293 -0.97 -24.67 -0.43
CA HIS A 293 -1.52 -25.29 -1.64
C HIS A 293 -0.59 -25.10 -2.83
#